data_b7035d52b0d1dcd0712712b8009e4294
#
_entry.id   b7035d52b0d1dcd0712712b8009e4294
#
_cell.length_a   1.000
_cell.length_b   1.000
_cell.length_c   1.000
_cell.angle_alpha   90.00
_cell.angle_beta   90.00
_cell.angle_gamma   90.00
#
_symmetry.space_group_name_H-M   'P 1'
#
loop_
_entity.id
_entity.type
_entity.pdbx_description
1 polymer ?
#
loop_
_entity_poly.entity_id
_entity_poly.type
_entity_poly.pdbx_seq_one_letter_code
_entity_poly.pdbx_strand_id
1 'polypeptide(L)'
;SRGLGDVYKRQALHSLTLRVLGGESNLEYQVRDLLENANPTAAIYCKTGECEIRITARAKTDTEAETMCRAYAKKFYDLLGDAVYDEDVAGLEETVVHTLQRKGLTLATAESCTGGMIAQRITNVSGASEVFGYGFVTYAEAAKQKLLGVDAAVIEKYNVVSAPVAAQMALGAAKASGADIAVSVTGVAGPTGGDEVRPVGTVYLGAARDGVACVKKLFVSRPDRALVRARAAQAALELALRLAQGKVPAGTQALTAAQQSDDEALAALDEVFVR
;
A
#
# COMPACT_ATOMS: atom_id res chain seq x y z
N SER A 1 -16.74 51.10 -39.12
CA SER A 1 -17.08 49.90 -38.35
C SER A 1 -15.79 49.33 -37.74
N ARG A 2 -15.60 49.63 -36.44
CA ARG A 2 -14.53 49.02 -35.67
C ARG A 2 -14.99 47.61 -35.34
N GLY A 3 -14.33 46.61 -35.93
CA GLY A 3 -14.50 45.20 -35.58
C GLY A 3 -14.02 44.96 -34.14
N LEU A 4 -14.91 44.56 -33.31
CA LEU A 4 -14.64 43.96 -32.01
C LEU A 4 -14.00 42.56 -32.25
N GLY A 5 -12.70 42.55 -32.40
CA GLY A 5 -11.90 41.37 -32.22
C GLY A 5 -11.70 41.19 -30.73
N ASP A 6 -12.62 40.55 -30.05
CA ASP A 6 -12.38 40.01 -28.72
C ASP A 6 -11.28 38.98 -28.85
N VAL A 7 -10.07 39.40 -28.54
CA VAL A 7 -8.94 38.50 -28.28
C VAL A 7 -9.34 37.75 -27.01
N TYR A 8 -9.99 36.61 -27.17
CA TYR A 8 -10.05 35.58 -26.10
C TYR A 8 -8.61 35.27 -25.72
N LYS A 9 -8.13 35.92 -24.66
CA LYS A 9 -6.87 35.52 -24.03
C LYS A 9 -7.04 34.06 -23.63
N ARG A 10 -6.46 33.15 -24.41
CA ARG A 10 -6.40 31.73 -24.07
C ARG A 10 -5.75 31.66 -22.70
N GLN A 11 -6.53 31.38 -21.69
CA GLN A 11 -5.99 31.04 -20.37
C GLN A 11 -5.42 29.63 -20.44
N ALA A 12 -4.19 29.46 -19.98
CA ALA A 12 -3.60 28.19 -19.78
C ALA A 12 -4.16 27.55 -18.51
N LEU A 13 -4.43 26.25 -18.57
CA LEU A 13 -4.84 25.42 -17.44
C LEU A 13 -3.81 24.34 -17.24
N HIS A 14 -3.29 24.22 -16.03
CA HIS A 14 -2.44 23.09 -15.63
C HIS A 14 -3.05 22.38 -14.45
N SER A 15 -2.94 21.05 -14.44
CA SER A 15 -3.38 20.22 -13.30
C SER A 15 -2.25 19.31 -12.83
N LEU A 16 -2.10 19.20 -11.52
CA LEU A 16 -1.19 18.31 -10.84
C LEU A 16 -2.01 17.43 -9.90
N THR A 17 -1.81 16.13 -9.92
CA THR A 17 -2.54 15.18 -9.07
C THR A 17 -1.60 14.57 -8.05
N LEU A 18 -1.81 14.87 -6.76
CA LEU A 18 -1.12 14.21 -5.66
C LEU A 18 -1.84 12.90 -5.32
N ARG A 19 -1.06 11.84 -5.11
CA ARG A 19 -1.55 10.54 -4.65
C ARG A 19 -1.30 10.41 -3.16
N VAL A 20 -2.36 10.12 -2.39
CA VAL A 20 -2.33 10.16 -0.92
C VAL A 20 -2.86 8.86 -0.33
N LEU A 21 -2.09 8.25 0.57
CA LEU A 21 -2.53 7.10 1.36
C LEU A 21 -3.48 7.56 2.47
N GLY A 22 -4.56 6.80 2.67
CA GLY A 22 -5.51 7.05 3.74
C GLY A 22 -6.96 7.11 3.28
N GLY A 23 -7.84 7.40 4.24
CA GLY A 23 -9.29 7.51 4.03
C GLY A 23 -9.74 8.96 3.88
N GLU A 24 -10.84 9.14 3.14
CA GLU A 24 -11.43 10.43 2.77
C GLU A 24 -11.67 11.36 3.96
N SER A 25 -12.40 10.89 4.97
CA SER A 25 -12.82 11.75 6.10
C SER A 25 -11.64 12.34 6.88
N ASN A 26 -10.57 11.57 7.05
CA ASN A 26 -9.37 12.05 7.74
C ASN A 26 -8.58 13.03 6.87
N LEU A 27 -8.48 12.74 5.58
CA LEU A 27 -7.80 13.61 4.64
C LEU A 27 -8.52 14.95 4.48
N GLU A 28 -9.84 14.92 4.24
CA GLU A 28 -10.65 16.13 4.10
C GLU A 28 -10.55 17.05 5.32
N TYR A 29 -10.61 16.45 6.53
CA TYR A 29 -10.45 17.22 7.76
C TYR A 29 -9.12 17.95 7.84
N GLN A 30 -8.02 17.28 7.46
CA GLN A 30 -6.67 17.85 7.52
C GLN A 30 -6.43 18.97 6.50
N VAL A 31 -7.03 18.87 5.29
CA VAL A 31 -6.74 19.80 4.18
C VAL A 31 -7.86 20.77 3.87
N ARG A 32 -8.90 20.82 4.70
CA ARG A 32 -10.15 21.59 4.45
C ARG A 32 -9.88 23.01 3.96
N ASP A 33 -9.00 23.74 4.65
CA ASP A 33 -8.71 25.15 4.32
C ASP A 33 -8.03 25.31 2.95
N LEU A 34 -7.37 24.24 2.48
CA LEU A 34 -6.73 24.23 1.16
C LEU A 34 -7.72 23.92 0.03
N LEU A 35 -8.90 23.38 0.34
CA LEU A 35 -9.91 23.09 -0.68
C LEU A 35 -10.74 24.33 -1.07
N GLU A 36 -10.75 25.36 -0.24
CA GLU A 36 -11.54 26.59 -0.47
C GLU A 36 -10.85 27.64 -1.36
N ASN A 37 -9.62 27.38 -1.80
CA ASN A 37 -8.83 28.32 -2.58
C ASN A 37 -9.39 28.50 -4.01
N ALA A 38 -9.45 29.73 -4.49
CA ALA A 38 -10.06 30.07 -5.78
C ALA A 38 -9.15 29.79 -7.00
N ASN A 39 -7.83 29.93 -6.84
CA ASN A 39 -6.83 29.65 -7.89
C ASN A 39 -5.42 29.58 -7.29
N PRO A 40 -4.75 28.42 -7.30
CA PRO A 40 -5.22 27.13 -7.80
C PRO A 40 -6.41 26.58 -6.99
N THR A 41 -7.32 25.86 -7.65
CA THR A 41 -8.34 25.06 -6.97
C THR A 41 -7.77 23.70 -6.57
N ALA A 42 -8.32 23.09 -5.53
CA ALA A 42 -8.02 21.70 -5.17
C ALA A 42 -9.30 20.91 -4.93
N ALA A 43 -9.31 19.63 -5.33
CA ALA A 43 -10.43 18.71 -5.12
C ALA A 43 -9.91 17.32 -4.73
N ILE A 44 -10.65 16.65 -3.82
CA ILE A 44 -10.33 15.29 -3.37
C ILE A 44 -11.21 14.30 -4.13
N TYR A 45 -10.59 13.20 -4.58
CA TYR A 45 -11.27 12.04 -5.17
C TYR A 45 -10.76 10.79 -4.46
N CYS A 46 -11.66 9.99 -3.88
CA CYS A 46 -11.26 8.84 -3.09
C CYS A 46 -11.54 7.52 -3.80
N LYS A 47 -10.59 6.60 -3.65
CA LYS A 47 -10.62 5.21 -4.08
C LYS A 47 -10.44 4.30 -2.86
N THR A 48 -10.52 3.01 -3.05
CA THR A 48 -10.34 2.05 -1.96
C THR A 48 -8.91 2.12 -1.39
N GLY A 49 -8.76 2.72 -0.21
CA GLY A 49 -7.48 2.79 0.53
C GLY A 49 -6.54 3.93 0.14
N GLU A 50 -6.91 4.77 -0.81
CA GLU A 50 -6.14 5.94 -1.23
C GLU A 50 -7.05 7.06 -1.73
N CYS A 51 -6.52 8.28 -1.75
CA CYS A 51 -7.18 9.44 -2.32
C CYS A 51 -6.29 10.14 -3.34
N GLU A 52 -6.92 10.91 -4.21
CA GLU A 52 -6.26 11.83 -5.14
C GLU A 52 -6.60 13.25 -4.71
N ILE A 53 -5.61 14.15 -4.69
CA ILE A 53 -5.83 15.59 -4.59
C ILE A 53 -5.45 16.20 -5.93
N ARG A 54 -6.45 16.66 -6.70
CA ARG A 54 -6.20 17.33 -7.96
C ARG A 54 -6.14 18.83 -7.73
N ILE A 55 -5.00 19.41 -8.04
CA ILE A 55 -4.72 20.84 -7.97
C ILE A 55 -4.77 21.38 -9.40
N THR A 56 -5.58 22.43 -9.66
CA THR A 56 -5.71 23.03 -11.01
C THR A 56 -5.54 24.54 -10.93
N ALA A 57 -4.60 25.07 -11.70
CA ALA A 57 -4.34 26.50 -11.81
C ALA A 57 -4.71 27.04 -13.19
N ARG A 58 -5.14 28.30 -13.20
CA ARG A 58 -5.33 29.11 -14.43
C ARG A 58 -4.32 30.24 -14.43
N ALA A 59 -3.64 30.44 -15.58
CA ALA A 59 -2.65 31.50 -15.74
C ALA A 59 -2.61 31.98 -17.19
N LYS A 60 -1.72 32.91 -17.50
CA LYS A 60 -1.52 33.43 -18.88
C LYS A 60 -0.72 32.41 -19.73
N THR A 61 0.14 31.61 -19.12
CA THR A 61 0.99 30.58 -19.76
C THR A 61 0.93 29.26 -19.01
N ASP A 62 1.23 28.15 -19.70
CA ASP A 62 1.31 26.82 -19.10
C ASP A 62 2.38 26.78 -17.99
N THR A 63 3.54 27.38 -18.21
CA THR A 63 4.62 27.43 -17.21
C THR A 63 4.22 28.18 -15.94
N GLU A 64 3.47 29.29 -16.08
CA GLU A 64 2.95 30.03 -14.94
C GLU A 64 1.93 29.19 -14.16
N ALA A 65 0.99 28.54 -14.87
CA ALA A 65 0.00 27.65 -14.28
C ALA A 65 0.66 26.46 -13.56
N GLU A 66 1.66 25.82 -14.17
CA GLU A 66 2.44 24.75 -13.55
C GLU A 66 3.14 25.22 -12.27
N THR A 67 3.81 26.37 -12.33
CA THR A 67 4.50 26.96 -11.17
C THR A 67 3.51 27.22 -10.01
N MET A 68 2.31 27.70 -10.32
CA MET A 68 1.26 27.90 -9.33
C MET A 68 0.79 26.57 -8.71
N CYS A 69 0.58 25.52 -9.51
CA CYS A 69 0.23 24.19 -9.01
C CYS A 69 1.30 23.63 -8.08
N ARG A 70 2.58 23.69 -8.47
CA ARG A 70 3.69 23.18 -7.65
C ARG A 70 3.86 23.94 -6.34
N ALA A 71 3.74 25.28 -6.38
CA ALA A 71 3.78 26.10 -5.17
C ALA A 71 2.61 25.77 -4.21
N TYR A 72 1.44 25.47 -4.78
CA TYR A 72 0.28 25.08 -3.98
C TYR A 72 0.39 23.65 -3.45
N ALA A 73 0.88 22.71 -4.25
CA ALA A 73 1.13 21.33 -3.85
C ALA A 73 2.07 21.24 -2.63
N LYS A 74 3.06 22.15 -2.54
CA LYS A 74 3.95 22.21 -1.38
C LYS A 74 3.20 22.32 -0.05
N LYS A 75 2.08 23.04 0.00
CA LYS A 75 1.27 23.15 1.23
C LYS A 75 0.67 21.82 1.64
N PHE A 76 0.28 20.98 0.68
CA PHE A 76 -0.20 19.61 0.96
C PHE A 76 0.92 18.72 1.43
N TYR A 77 2.11 18.80 0.85
CA TYR A 77 3.29 18.06 1.32
C TYR A 77 3.67 18.46 2.75
N ASP A 78 3.68 19.76 3.04
CA ASP A 78 4.02 20.28 4.38
C ASP A 78 3.02 19.77 5.45
N LEU A 79 1.76 19.57 5.06
CA LEU A 79 0.68 19.14 5.95
C LEU A 79 0.56 17.61 6.08
N LEU A 80 0.67 16.90 4.97
CA LEU A 80 0.39 15.44 4.87
C LEU A 80 1.66 14.59 4.94
N GLY A 81 2.83 15.18 4.69
CA GLY A 81 4.12 14.50 4.75
C GLY A 81 4.15 13.21 3.92
N ASP A 82 4.58 12.14 4.54
CA ASP A 82 4.74 10.81 3.92
C ASP A 82 3.42 10.17 3.45
N ALA A 83 2.26 10.71 3.81
CA ALA A 83 1.00 10.24 3.26
C ALA A 83 0.87 10.54 1.76
N VAL A 84 1.47 11.65 1.27
CA VAL A 84 1.62 11.87 -0.17
C VAL A 84 2.74 10.98 -0.68
N TYR A 85 2.39 9.99 -1.51
CA TYR A 85 3.37 9.00 -1.93
C TYR A 85 3.91 9.22 -3.34
N ASP A 86 3.18 9.93 -4.23
CA ASP A 86 3.63 10.27 -5.59
C ASP A 86 2.75 11.36 -6.23
N GLU A 87 3.13 11.77 -7.45
CA GLU A 87 2.43 12.74 -8.31
C GLU A 87 2.13 12.12 -9.68
N ASP A 88 0.96 12.43 -10.23
CA ASP A 88 0.55 12.13 -11.63
C ASP A 88 0.72 10.66 -12.06
N VAL A 89 0.70 9.72 -11.10
CA VAL A 89 0.74 8.27 -11.35
C VAL A 89 -0.67 7.65 -11.31
N ALA A 90 -0.85 6.51 -11.98
CA ALA A 90 -2.15 5.82 -12.03
C ALA A 90 -2.55 5.21 -10.69
N GLY A 91 -1.59 4.75 -9.88
CA GLY A 91 -1.83 4.12 -8.59
C GLY A 91 -0.56 3.73 -7.86
N LEU A 92 -0.74 3.18 -6.66
CA LEU A 92 0.35 2.80 -5.77
C LEU A 92 1.28 1.73 -6.39
N GLU A 93 0.72 0.80 -7.17
CA GLU A 93 1.50 -0.22 -7.89
C GLU A 93 2.52 0.38 -8.85
N GLU A 94 2.19 1.47 -9.53
CA GLU A 94 3.09 2.17 -10.44
C GLU A 94 4.27 2.78 -9.67
N THR A 95 3.99 3.46 -8.56
CA THR A 95 5.02 4.01 -7.67
C THR A 95 5.91 2.92 -7.09
N VAL A 96 5.33 1.77 -6.69
CA VAL A 96 6.10 0.61 -6.19
C VAL A 96 7.07 0.11 -7.27
N VAL A 97 6.57 -0.20 -8.47
CA VAL A 97 7.40 -0.72 -9.57
C VAL A 97 8.51 0.26 -9.93
N HIS A 98 8.18 1.53 -10.15
CA HIS A 98 9.18 2.55 -10.51
C HIS A 98 10.21 2.78 -9.38
N THR A 99 9.80 2.68 -8.10
CA THR A 99 10.74 2.81 -6.98
C THR A 99 11.70 1.63 -6.92
N LEU A 100 11.20 0.42 -7.13
CA LEU A 100 12.02 -0.80 -7.20
C LEU A 100 13.01 -0.74 -8.36
N GLN A 101 12.57 -0.36 -9.55
CA GLN A 101 13.44 -0.19 -10.74
C GLN A 101 14.56 0.80 -10.48
N ARG A 102 14.23 2.01 -9.98
CA ARG A 102 15.24 3.04 -9.69
C ARG A 102 16.27 2.60 -8.65
N LYS A 103 15.91 1.68 -7.75
CA LYS A 103 16.80 1.18 -6.68
C LYS A 103 17.46 -0.16 -7.01
N GLY A 104 17.12 -0.77 -8.12
CA GLY A 104 17.60 -2.10 -8.49
C GLY A 104 17.15 -3.18 -7.51
N LEU A 105 15.95 -3.05 -6.93
CA LEU A 105 15.38 -3.98 -5.97
C LEU A 105 14.30 -4.85 -6.62
N THR A 106 14.14 -6.05 -6.11
CA THR A 106 13.15 -7.03 -6.56
C THR A 106 12.08 -7.30 -5.49
N LEU A 107 10.87 -7.69 -5.93
CA LEU A 107 9.71 -7.94 -5.09
C LEU A 107 9.14 -9.33 -5.36
N ALA A 108 8.73 -10.02 -4.29
CA ALA A 108 7.89 -11.21 -4.35
C ALA A 108 6.62 -11.03 -3.51
N THR A 109 5.55 -11.77 -3.85
CA THR A 109 4.29 -11.78 -3.09
C THR A 109 3.94 -13.16 -2.58
N ALA A 110 3.35 -13.24 -1.36
CA ALA A 110 2.79 -14.43 -0.78
C ALA A 110 1.34 -14.18 -0.37
N GLU A 111 0.40 -14.64 -1.18
CA GLU A 111 -1.00 -14.27 -1.08
C GLU A 111 -1.88 -15.43 -0.62
N SER A 112 -2.71 -15.17 0.39
CA SER A 112 -3.78 -16.06 0.80
C SER A 112 -5.14 -15.48 0.40
N CYS A 113 -5.80 -14.70 1.26
CA CYS A 113 -7.14 -14.19 0.98
C CYS A 113 -7.22 -13.23 -0.23
N THR A 114 -6.12 -12.62 -0.64
CA THR A 114 -6.05 -11.76 -1.84
C THR A 114 -5.98 -12.56 -3.15
N GLY A 115 -5.48 -13.79 -3.12
CA GLY A 115 -5.59 -14.77 -4.21
C GLY A 115 -4.97 -14.32 -5.53
N GLY A 116 -3.81 -13.65 -5.50
CA GLY A 116 -3.10 -13.14 -6.68
C GLY A 116 -3.40 -11.68 -7.01
N MET A 117 -4.20 -10.98 -6.24
CA MET A 117 -4.58 -9.59 -6.52
C MET A 117 -3.39 -8.61 -6.44
N ILE A 118 -2.43 -8.85 -5.54
CA ILE A 118 -1.23 -8.01 -5.43
C ILE A 118 -0.34 -8.22 -6.65
N ALA A 119 -0.09 -9.47 -7.01
CA ALA A 119 0.66 -9.84 -8.21
C ALA A 119 0.01 -9.28 -9.47
N GLN A 120 -1.31 -9.37 -9.60
CA GLN A 120 -2.07 -8.83 -10.73
C GLN A 120 -1.92 -7.30 -10.82
N ARG A 121 -2.01 -6.56 -9.70
CA ARG A 121 -1.80 -5.11 -9.70
C ARG A 121 -0.38 -4.73 -10.13
N ILE A 122 0.64 -5.41 -9.63
CA ILE A 122 2.04 -5.17 -10.02
C ILE A 122 2.23 -5.42 -11.52
N THR A 123 1.71 -6.54 -12.03
CA THR A 123 1.86 -6.93 -13.44
C THR A 123 1.05 -6.08 -14.42
N ASN A 124 0.12 -5.26 -13.96
CA ASN A 124 -0.54 -4.23 -14.78
C ASN A 124 0.41 -3.09 -15.18
N VAL A 125 1.53 -2.91 -14.45
CA VAL A 125 2.49 -1.87 -14.73
C VAL A 125 3.49 -2.34 -15.79
N SER A 126 3.69 -1.55 -16.84
CA SER A 126 4.70 -1.84 -17.87
C SER A 126 6.10 -1.87 -17.26
N GLY A 127 6.91 -2.86 -17.62
CA GLY A 127 8.25 -3.04 -17.06
C GLY A 127 8.28 -3.78 -15.70
N ALA A 128 7.16 -4.21 -15.16
CA ALA A 128 7.09 -4.94 -13.90
C ALA A 128 7.96 -6.22 -13.87
N SER A 129 8.21 -6.85 -15.04
CA SER A 129 9.04 -8.05 -15.15
C SER A 129 10.51 -7.83 -14.72
N GLU A 130 10.99 -6.60 -14.69
CA GLU A 130 12.34 -6.26 -14.22
C GLU A 130 12.47 -6.40 -12.70
N VAL A 131 11.36 -6.25 -11.96
CA VAL A 131 11.35 -6.18 -10.49
C VAL A 131 10.51 -7.26 -9.83
N PHE A 132 9.64 -7.96 -10.58
CA PHE A 132 8.70 -8.93 -10.04
C PHE A 132 8.84 -10.28 -10.74
N GLY A 133 9.51 -11.23 -10.06
CA GLY A 133 9.76 -12.57 -10.61
C GLY A 133 8.85 -13.67 -10.06
N TYR A 134 8.33 -13.50 -8.83
CA TYR A 134 7.59 -14.55 -8.13
C TYR A 134 6.35 -14.02 -7.40
N GLY A 135 5.22 -14.67 -7.65
CA GLY A 135 3.97 -14.51 -6.90
C GLY A 135 3.48 -15.87 -6.40
N PHE A 136 3.47 -16.08 -5.09
CA PHE A 136 2.99 -17.30 -4.46
C PHE A 136 1.54 -17.14 -4.03
N VAL A 137 0.62 -17.87 -4.63
CA VAL A 137 -0.76 -17.98 -4.15
C VAL A 137 -0.84 -19.22 -3.25
N THR A 138 -0.68 -19.01 -1.96
CA THR A 138 -0.65 -20.04 -0.92
C THR A 138 -1.96 -20.05 -0.14
N TYR A 139 -3.08 -20.37 -0.83
CA TYR A 139 -4.41 -20.28 -0.26
C TYR A 139 -4.66 -21.36 0.81
N ALA A 140 -4.20 -22.59 0.57
CA ALA A 140 -4.24 -23.68 1.54
C ALA A 140 -3.07 -23.63 2.52
N GLU A 141 -3.26 -24.14 3.75
CA GLU A 141 -2.19 -24.26 4.76
C GLU A 141 -1.01 -25.10 4.27
N ALA A 142 -1.31 -26.24 3.63
CA ALA A 142 -0.28 -27.11 3.03
C ALA A 142 0.58 -26.37 1.99
N ALA A 143 0.03 -25.42 1.24
CA ALA A 143 0.78 -24.61 0.30
C ALA A 143 1.71 -23.61 1.01
N LYS A 144 1.28 -23.01 2.13
CA LYS A 144 2.11 -22.15 2.97
C LYS A 144 3.33 -22.91 3.52
N GLN A 145 3.10 -24.12 4.02
CA GLN A 145 4.17 -25.00 4.52
C GLN A 145 5.13 -25.42 3.39
N LYS A 146 4.59 -25.96 2.30
CA LYS A 146 5.38 -26.52 1.22
C LYS A 146 6.20 -25.48 0.45
N LEU A 147 5.62 -24.35 0.14
CA LEU A 147 6.22 -23.34 -0.76
C LEU A 147 6.99 -22.27 0.00
N LEU A 148 6.54 -21.91 1.20
CA LEU A 148 7.10 -20.82 1.98
C LEU A 148 7.79 -21.28 3.27
N GLY A 149 7.72 -22.57 3.60
CA GLY A 149 8.32 -23.12 4.82
C GLY A 149 7.66 -22.61 6.11
N VAL A 150 6.39 -22.22 6.06
CA VAL A 150 5.63 -21.88 7.27
C VAL A 150 5.52 -23.11 8.16
N ASP A 151 5.87 -22.97 9.45
CA ASP A 151 5.87 -24.08 10.38
C ASP A 151 4.43 -24.52 10.72
N ALA A 152 4.17 -25.82 10.60
CA ALA A 152 2.89 -26.42 10.95
C ALA A 152 2.52 -26.16 12.43
N ALA A 153 3.51 -26.22 13.34
CA ALA A 153 3.30 -25.94 14.75
C ALA A 153 2.89 -24.49 15.02
N VAL A 154 3.39 -23.53 14.21
CA VAL A 154 3.00 -22.12 14.29
C VAL A 154 1.56 -21.93 13.82
N ILE A 155 1.16 -22.62 12.74
CA ILE A 155 -0.24 -22.59 12.27
C ILE A 155 -1.18 -23.17 13.34
N GLU A 156 -0.82 -24.31 13.92
CA GLU A 156 -1.63 -24.97 14.95
C GLU A 156 -1.77 -24.10 16.22
N LYS A 157 -0.67 -23.50 16.69
CA LYS A 157 -0.62 -22.72 17.92
C LYS A 157 -1.30 -21.35 17.79
N TYR A 158 -1.08 -20.64 16.68
CA TYR A 158 -1.49 -19.23 16.50
C TYR A 158 -2.64 -19.04 15.50
N ASN A 159 -3.11 -20.09 14.83
CA ASN A 159 -4.04 -20.05 13.69
C ASN A 159 -3.37 -19.57 12.39
N VAL A 160 -3.89 -20.02 11.25
CA VAL A 160 -3.41 -19.62 9.91
C VAL A 160 -3.55 -18.13 9.63
N VAL A 161 -4.48 -17.44 10.31
CA VAL A 161 -4.68 -15.99 10.27
C VAL A 161 -4.09 -15.38 11.53
N SER A 162 -2.78 -15.14 11.52
CA SER A 162 -2.04 -14.59 12.66
C SER A 162 -0.81 -13.81 12.23
N ALA A 163 -0.27 -13.01 13.15
CA ALA A 163 0.95 -12.25 12.93
C ALA A 163 2.17 -13.16 12.71
N PRO A 164 2.39 -14.21 13.52
CA PRO A 164 3.47 -15.17 13.27
C PRO A 164 3.43 -15.81 11.88
N VAL A 165 2.26 -16.24 11.41
CA VAL A 165 2.11 -16.83 10.08
C VAL A 165 2.39 -15.80 8.98
N ALA A 166 1.91 -14.56 9.11
CA ALA A 166 2.22 -13.50 8.14
C ALA A 166 3.72 -13.22 8.06
N ALA A 167 4.42 -13.17 9.21
CA ALA A 167 5.88 -13.00 9.25
C ALA A 167 6.61 -14.14 8.53
N GLN A 168 6.28 -15.40 8.87
CA GLN A 168 6.90 -16.55 8.24
C GLN A 168 6.60 -16.66 6.74
N MET A 169 5.38 -16.29 6.30
CA MET A 169 5.05 -16.21 4.88
C MET A 169 5.94 -15.21 4.14
N ALA A 170 6.16 -14.01 4.71
CA ALA A 170 7.00 -12.99 4.08
C ALA A 170 8.48 -13.41 4.03
N LEU A 171 9.04 -13.90 5.14
CA LEU A 171 10.41 -14.42 5.20
C LEU A 171 10.61 -15.60 4.26
N GLY A 172 9.65 -16.53 4.24
CA GLY A 172 9.65 -17.68 3.36
C GLY A 172 9.59 -17.30 1.88
N ALA A 173 8.77 -16.33 1.53
CA ALA A 173 8.68 -15.83 0.15
C ALA A 173 9.98 -15.16 -0.30
N ALA A 174 10.60 -14.33 0.55
CA ALA A 174 11.90 -13.72 0.26
C ALA A 174 12.98 -14.80 0.05
N LYS A 175 13.03 -15.81 0.93
CA LYS A 175 13.97 -16.93 0.82
C LYS A 175 13.73 -17.77 -0.43
N ALA A 176 12.49 -18.14 -0.73
CA ALA A 176 12.15 -19.02 -1.84
C ALA A 176 12.36 -18.35 -3.22
N SER A 177 12.13 -17.04 -3.30
CA SER A 177 12.28 -16.28 -4.54
C SER A 177 13.67 -15.66 -4.74
N GLY A 178 14.42 -15.43 -3.66
CA GLY A 178 15.63 -14.63 -3.67
C GLY A 178 15.36 -13.12 -3.86
N ALA A 179 14.12 -12.67 -3.74
CA ALA A 179 13.78 -11.26 -3.89
C ALA A 179 14.26 -10.45 -2.67
N ASP A 180 14.63 -9.18 -2.92
CA ASP A 180 15.11 -8.25 -1.89
C ASP A 180 13.98 -7.89 -0.89
N ILE A 181 12.75 -7.82 -1.40
CA ILE A 181 11.54 -7.53 -0.62
C ILE A 181 10.50 -8.61 -0.91
N ALA A 182 9.82 -9.07 0.12
CA ALA A 182 8.64 -9.92 -0.06
C ALA A 182 7.49 -9.41 0.81
N VAL A 183 6.27 -9.39 0.27
CA VAL A 183 5.06 -9.07 1.04
C VAL A 183 4.15 -10.28 1.15
N SER A 184 3.49 -10.41 2.30
CA SER A 184 2.56 -11.50 2.57
C SER A 184 1.22 -11.00 3.09
N VAL A 185 0.17 -11.79 2.82
CA VAL A 185 -1.18 -11.52 3.30
C VAL A 185 -1.85 -12.81 3.74
N THR A 186 -2.35 -12.84 4.99
CA THR A 186 -3.27 -13.86 5.48
C THR A 186 -4.43 -13.20 6.21
N GLY A 187 -5.67 -13.67 6.03
CA GLY A 187 -6.81 -12.96 6.59
C GLY A 187 -8.16 -13.61 6.34
N VAL A 188 -9.16 -13.15 7.08
CA VAL A 188 -10.56 -13.55 6.99
C VAL A 188 -11.33 -12.54 6.15
N ALA A 189 -11.46 -12.82 4.85
CA ALA A 189 -12.15 -11.91 3.93
C ALA A 189 -13.68 -11.97 4.02
N GLY A 190 -14.23 -13.04 4.61
CA GLY A 190 -15.67 -13.22 4.76
C GLY A 190 -16.38 -13.77 3.49
N PRO A 191 -17.72 -13.87 3.53
CA PRO A 191 -18.63 -13.49 4.64
C PRO A 191 -18.59 -14.46 5.83
N THR A 192 -17.99 -15.64 5.70
CA THR A 192 -17.83 -16.68 6.74
C THR A 192 -16.38 -16.84 7.18
N GLY A 193 -16.13 -17.63 8.22
CA GLY A 193 -14.79 -18.07 8.60
C GLY A 193 -14.07 -17.17 9.61
N GLY A 194 -14.78 -16.31 10.35
CA GLY A 194 -14.21 -15.58 11.50
C GLY A 194 -14.50 -16.25 12.83
N ASP A 195 -13.73 -15.89 13.85
CA ASP A 195 -13.96 -16.21 15.26
C ASP A 195 -14.00 -14.92 16.11
N GLU A 196 -14.13 -15.04 17.45
CA GLU A 196 -14.17 -13.88 18.35
C GLU A 196 -12.86 -13.08 18.37
N VAL A 197 -11.72 -13.74 18.18
CA VAL A 197 -10.40 -13.14 18.19
C VAL A 197 -10.05 -12.56 16.80
N ARG A 198 -10.53 -13.22 15.73
CA ARG A 198 -10.28 -12.90 14.33
C ARG A 198 -11.58 -12.79 13.56
N PRO A 199 -12.40 -11.76 13.84
CA PRO A 199 -13.66 -11.56 13.13
C PRO A 199 -13.42 -11.33 11.63
N VAL A 200 -14.46 -11.53 10.83
CA VAL A 200 -14.42 -11.20 9.40
C VAL A 200 -13.93 -9.76 9.21
N GLY A 201 -13.01 -9.55 8.29
CA GLY A 201 -12.31 -8.27 8.09
C GLY A 201 -10.92 -8.20 8.73
N THR A 202 -10.53 -9.20 9.53
CA THR A 202 -9.18 -9.28 10.11
C THR A 202 -8.19 -9.78 9.07
N VAL A 203 -7.11 -9.02 8.86
CA VAL A 203 -6.00 -9.37 7.96
C VAL A 203 -4.68 -9.08 8.64
N TYR A 204 -3.72 -10.00 8.52
CA TYR A 204 -2.34 -9.80 8.88
C TYR A 204 -1.49 -9.69 7.62
N LEU A 205 -0.62 -8.70 7.61
CA LEU A 205 0.26 -8.35 6.51
C LEU A 205 1.70 -8.49 7.01
N GLY A 206 2.52 -9.20 6.26
CA GLY A 206 3.97 -9.24 6.49
C GLY A 206 4.70 -8.57 5.34
N ALA A 207 5.83 -7.95 5.64
CA ALA A 207 6.76 -7.45 4.63
C ALA A 207 8.18 -7.70 5.10
N ALA A 208 8.97 -8.44 4.33
CA ALA A 208 10.33 -8.85 4.68
C ALA A 208 11.35 -8.15 3.79
N ARG A 209 12.45 -7.72 4.42
CA ARG A 209 13.66 -7.23 3.77
C ARG A 209 14.86 -7.51 4.67
N ASP A 210 15.98 -7.88 4.10
CA ASP A 210 17.26 -8.10 4.81
C ASP A 210 17.14 -9.05 6.02
N GLY A 211 16.29 -10.09 5.90
CA GLY A 211 16.07 -11.07 6.97
C GLY A 211 15.19 -10.59 8.12
N VAL A 212 14.52 -9.45 7.99
CA VAL A 212 13.58 -8.92 8.98
C VAL A 212 12.19 -8.79 8.36
N ALA A 213 11.18 -9.39 8.99
CA ALA A 213 9.77 -9.17 8.64
C ALA A 213 9.15 -8.10 9.55
N CYS A 214 8.47 -7.13 8.94
CA CYS A 214 7.59 -6.19 9.62
C CYS A 214 6.15 -6.67 9.45
N VAL A 215 5.40 -6.79 10.55
CA VAL A 215 4.00 -7.26 10.54
C VAL A 215 3.05 -6.17 10.94
N LYS A 216 1.92 -6.07 10.24
CA LYS A 216 0.83 -5.12 10.50
C LYS A 216 -0.50 -5.86 10.53
N LYS A 217 -1.39 -5.49 11.46
CA LYS A 217 -2.80 -5.91 11.45
C LYS A 217 -3.65 -4.84 10.76
N LEU A 218 -4.49 -5.28 9.84
CA LEU A 218 -5.55 -4.48 9.23
C LEU A 218 -6.90 -5.03 9.67
N PHE A 219 -7.82 -4.15 10.06
CA PHE A 219 -9.19 -4.52 10.33
C PHE A 219 -10.15 -3.66 9.50
N VAL A 220 -11.05 -4.33 8.78
CA VAL A 220 -12.11 -3.69 7.97
C VAL A 220 -13.42 -3.83 8.72
N SER A 221 -13.88 -2.76 9.36
CA SER A 221 -15.03 -2.76 10.29
C SER A 221 -16.39 -3.03 9.64
N ARG A 222 -16.51 -2.79 8.33
CA ARG A 222 -17.69 -3.14 7.53
C ARG A 222 -17.27 -4.06 6.41
N PRO A 223 -17.04 -5.35 6.73
CA PRO A 223 -16.37 -6.24 5.81
C PRO A 223 -17.32 -6.70 4.68
N ASP A 224 -17.00 -6.30 3.48
CA ASP A 224 -17.37 -6.97 2.25
C ASP A 224 -16.14 -7.71 1.73
N ARG A 225 -16.31 -8.92 1.20
CA ARG A 225 -15.18 -9.76 0.74
C ARG A 225 -14.29 -9.06 -0.28
N ALA A 226 -14.88 -8.35 -1.22
CA ALA A 226 -14.13 -7.62 -2.24
C ALA A 226 -13.37 -6.45 -1.61
N LEU A 227 -14.02 -5.71 -0.70
CA LEU A 227 -13.41 -4.59 0.03
C LEU A 227 -12.25 -5.05 0.92
N VAL A 228 -12.40 -6.14 1.68
CA VAL A 228 -11.32 -6.68 2.54
C VAL A 228 -10.11 -7.05 1.68
N ARG A 229 -10.30 -7.76 0.57
CA ARG A 229 -9.23 -8.15 -0.35
C ARG A 229 -8.55 -6.94 -0.99
N ALA A 230 -9.32 -5.96 -1.44
CA ALA A 230 -8.77 -4.73 -2.05
C ALA A 230 -7.96 -3.91 -1.04
N ARG A 231 -8.48 -3.74 0.18
CA ARG A 231 -7.77 -3.06 1.27
C ARG A 231 -6.50 -3.78 1.69
N ALA A 232 -6.54 -5.11 1.76
CA ALA A 232 -5.37 -5.92 2.06
C ALA A 232 -4.27 -5.80 0.98
N ALA A 233 -4.65 -5.83 -0.30
CA ALA A 233 -3.71 -5.64 -1.40
C ALA A 233 -3.10 -4.23 -1.39
N GLN A 234 -3.90 -3.20 -1.13
CA GLN A 234 -3.43 -1.82 -1.01
C GLN A 234 -2.41 -1.68 0.14
N ALA A 235 -2.72 -2.21 1.32
CA ALA A 235 -1.84 -2.16 2.47
C ALA A 235 -0.53 -2.94 2.26
N ALA A 236 -0.57 -4.08 1.55
CA ALA A 236 0.64 -4.83 1.21
C ALA A 236 1.56 -4.05 0.25
N LEU A 237 0.99 -3.36 -0.75
CA LEU A 237 1.75 -2.49 -1.65
C LEU A 237 2.35 -1.27 -0.91
N GLU A 238 1.62 -0.71 0.07
CA GLU A 238 2.17 0.33 0.95
C GLU A 238 3.40 -0.17 1.71
N LEU A 239 3.33 -1.36 2.32
CA LEU A 239 4.48 -1.96 3.02
C LEU A 239 5.66 -2.18 2.06
N ALA A 240 5.41 -2.69 0.85
CA ALA A 240 6.45 -2.84 -0.17
C ALA A 240 7.13 -1.51 -0.51
N LEU A 241 6.34 -0.44 -0.73
CA LEU A 241 6.86 0.89 -1.01
C LEU A 241 7.74 1.41 0.12
N ARG A 242 7.28 1.30 1.38
CA ARG A 242 8.04 1.78 2.55
C ARG A 242 9.38 1.06 2.68
N LEU A 243 9.38 -0.28 2.56
CA LEU A 243 10.63 -1.04 2.56
C LEU A 243 11.53 -0.70 1.37
N ALA A 244 10.98 -0.51 0.18
CA ALA A 244 11.75 -0.07 -0.99
C ALA A 244 12.38 1.31 -0.76
N GLN A 245 11.69 2.21 -0.06
CA GLN A 245 12.23 3.51 0.34
C GLN A 245 13.29 3.43 1.45
N GLY A 246 13.47 2.28 2.10
CA GLY A 246 14.36 2.10 3.25
C GLY A 246 13.75 2.61 4.56
N LYS A 247 12.42 2.70 4.62
CA LYS A 247 11.67 3.14 5.80
C LYS A 247 11.06 1.95 6.52
N VAL A 248 11.06 1.98 7.86
CA VAL A 248 10.26 1.04 8.66
C VAL A 248 8.79 1.50 8.60
N PRO A 249 7.86 0.64 8.15
CA PRO A 249 6.46 1.04 8.06
C PRO A 249 5.85 1.31 9.44
N ALA A 250 5.07 2.39 9.55
CA ALA A 250 4.41 2.75 10.80
C ALA A 250 3.37 1.69 11.23
N GLY A 251 3.26 1.47 12.54
CA GLY A 251 2.30 0.53 13.12
C GLY A 251 2.64 -0.94 12.85
N THR A 252 3.91 -1.24 12.56
CA THR A 252 4.41 -2.62 12.39
C THR A 252 5.18 -3.09 13.61
N GLN A 253 5.22 -4.42 13.78
CA GLN A 253 6.11 -5.13 14.71
C GLN A 253 7.10 -5.96 13.90
N ALA A 254 8.33 -6.06 14.38
CA ALA A 254 9.40 -6.76 13.67
C ALA A 254 9.63 -8.17 14.20
N LEU A 255 9.96 -9.09 13.30
CA LEU A 255 10.46 -10.44 13.60
C LEU A 255 11.64 -10.74 12.67
N THR A 256 12.77 -11.12 13.23
CA THR A 256 13.93 -11.54 12.42
C THR A 256 13.82 -12.98 11.95
N ALA A 257 14.53 -13.32 10.87
CA ALA A 257 14.60 -14.69 10.38
C ALA A 257 15.17 -15.68 11.44
N ALA A 258 16.05 -15.22 12.32
CA ALA A 258 16.57 -16.03 13.44
C ALA A 258 15.50 -16.32 14.50
N GLN A 259 14.51 -15.44 14.65
CA GLN A 259 13.43 -15.56 15.64
C GLN A 259 12.18 -16.28 15.12
N GLN A 260 12.14 -16.65 13.84
CA GLN A 260 10.93 -17.23 13.23
C GLN A 260 10.51 -18.60 13.82
N SER A 261 11.37 -19.25 14.58
CA SER A 261 11.10 -20.50 15.33
C SER A 261 11.29 -20.32 16.83
N ASP A 262 11.40 -19.08 17.33
CA ASP A 262 11.54 -18.76 18.74
C ASP A 262 10.15 -18.54 19.35
N ASP A 263 9.76 -19.41 20.27
CA ASP A 263 8.44 -19.41 20.88
C ASP A 263 8.14 -18.11 21.66
N GLU A 264 9.13 -17.50 22.31
CA GLU A 264 8.96 -16.26 23.06
C GLU A 264 8.75 -15.08 22.11
N ALA A 265 9.54 -15.00 21.03
CA ALA A 265 9.42 -13.96 20.02
C ALA A 265 8.09 -14.03 19.26
N LEU A 266 7.67 -15.24 18.90
CA LEU A 266 6.39 -15.48 18.22
C LEU A 266 5.20 -15.15 19.13
N ALA A 267 5.26 -15.53 20.42
CA ALA A 267 4.23 -15.20 21.39
C ALA A 267 4.14 -13.68 21.62
N ALA A 268 5.27 -13.00 21.78
CA ALA A 268 5.31 -11.54 21.92
C ALA A 268 4.74 -10.83 20.69
N LEU A 269 5.03 -11.31 19.49
CA LEU A 269 4.49 -10.78 18.25
C LEU A 269 2.96 -10.94 18.17
N ASP A 270 2.42 -12.11 18.53
CA ASP A 270 0.97 -12.37 18.48
C ASP A 270 0.22 -11.54 19.52
N GLU A 271 0.74 -11.45 20.76
CA GLU A 271 0.11 -10.70 21.86
C GLU A 271 -0.13 -9.23 21.54
N VAL A 272 0.78 -8.57 20.81
CA VAL A 272 0.63 -7.15 20.43
C VAL A 272 -0.64 -6.92 19.60
N PHE A 273 -1.06 -7.91 18.82
CA PHE A 273 -2.16 -7.77 17.88
C PHE A 273 -3.46 -8.42 18.34
N VAL A 274 -3.43 -9.28 19.37
CA VAL A 274 -4.61 -9.98 19.90
C VAL A 274 -5.28 -9.17 21.03
N ARG A 275 -4.52 -8.30 21.70
CA ARG A 275 -5.06 -7.34 22.70
C ARG A 275 -5.79 -6.19 21.98
#